data_3aab23fb856e712360ca3d9239b4f9c1
#
_entry.id   3aab23fb856e712360ca3d9239b4f9c1
#
_cell.length_a   1.000
_cell.length_b   1.000
_cell.length_c   1.000
_cell.angle_alpha   90.00
_cell.angle_beta   90.00
_cell.angle_gamma   90.00
#
_symmetry.space_group_name_H-M   'P 1'
#
loop_
_entity.id
_entity.type
_entity.pdbx_description
1 polymer ?
#
loop_
_entity_poly.entity_id
_entity_poly.type
_entity_poly.pdbx_seq_one_letter_code
_entity_poly.pdbx_strand_id
1 'polypeptide(L)'
;MRVEGRRNTITKMKNSEIKAFVDVKSIKVDSETLPVEISLPQGVNVADQSDETILVKTETVDTVKFPIRIMKVGDLPENVEIDSIKLDPKDIKVSGAKTYLNSIDYASVKIDQSNIDKDINLDLPINLSLKDDTARSYLTKSSESCKVIIDVLLKKDVEIKPVVTNIPDGLKVKKVTFSRPTVKIKGQDDIIKSHSNITTKAIDLKGFKEGENTVDVTLDLPQSIVLAEGSNGRITATVVLEK
;
A
#
# COMPACT_ATOMS: atom_id res chain seq x y z
N MET A 1 -7.47 -34.00 -41.35
CA MET A 1 -7.04 -33.51 -42.68
C MET A 1 -6.18 -34.56 -43.37
N ARG A 2 -6.40 -34.82 -44.63
CA ARG A 2 -5.58 -35.68 -45.50
C ARG A 2 -5.03 -34.87 -46.65
N VAL A 3 -3.76 -35.07 -46.99
CA VAL A 3 -3.08 -34.40 -48.10
C VAL A 3 -2.65 -35.37 -49.18
N GLU A 4 -2.56 -34.92 -50.42
CA GLU A 4 -2.07 -35.66 -51.56
C GLU A 4 -1.02 -34.89 -52.33
N GLY A 5 -0.08 -35.59 -52.96
CA GLY A 5 1.00 -34.99 -53.74
C GLY A 5 2.02 -36.02 -54.22
N ARG A 6 3.07 -35.58 -54.87
CA ARG A 6 4.16 -36.44 -55.30
C ARG A 6 4.82 -37.12 -54.10
N ARG A 7 5.06 -38.43 -54.19
CA ARG A 7 5.63 -39.23 -53.09
C ARG A 7 6.88 -38.60 -52.46
N ASN A 8 7.79 -38.11 -53.28
CA ASN A 8 9.03 -37.48 -52.81
C ASN A 8 8.79 -36.16 -52.01
N THR A 9 7.71 -35.44 -52.33
CA THR A 9 7.33 -34.19 -51.64
C THR A 9 6.69 -34.53 -50.28
N ILE A 10 5.74 -35.43 -50.28
CA ILE A 10 5.02 -35.84 -49.05
C ILE A 10 5.96 -36.49 -48.03
N THR A 11 6.90 -37.36 -48.49
CA THR A 11 7.81 -38.09 -47.58
C THR A 11 8.80 -37.13 -46.89
N LYS A 12 9.12 -35.99 -47.51
CA LYS A 12 10.06 -34.96 -46.97
C LYS A 12 9.35 -33.84 -46.17
N MET A 13 8.03 -33.75 -46.32
CA MET A 13 7.24 -32.69 -45.69
C MET A 13 7.20 -32.85 -44.16
N LYS A 14 7.38 -31.76 -43.43
CA LYS A 14 7.22 -31.68 -41.97
C LYS A 14 5.84 -31.18 -41.63
N ASN A 15 5.29 -31.62 -40.51
CA ASN A 15 3.98 -31.14 -39.99
C ASN A 15 3.96 -29.60 -39.80
N SER A 16 5.09 -28.99 -39.51
CA SER A 16 5.23 -27.50 -39.32
C SER A 16 5.08 -26.71 -40.63
N GLU A 17 5.13 -27.38 -41.79
CA GLU A 17 4.94 -26.74 -43.10
C GLU A 17 3.45 -26.67 -43.50
N ILE A 18 2.61 -27.34 -42.76
CA ILE A 18 1.15 -27.25 -42.87
C ILE A 18 0.67 -26.15 -41.94
N LYS A 19 0.00 -25.15 -42.46
CA LYS A 19 -0.59 -24.06 -41.67
C LYS A 19 -2.07 -23.99 -41.96
N ALA A 20 -2.89 -24.06 -40.92
CA ALA A 20 -4.31 -23.78 -40.98
C ALA A 20 -4.57 -22.42 -40.30
N PHE A 21 -5.30 -21.55 -40.95
CA PHE A 21 -5.63 -20.22 -40.44
C PHE A 21 -7.01 -19.78 -40.91
N VAL A 22 -7.56 -18.77 -40.24
CA VAL A 22 -8.79 -18.07 -40.63
C VAL A 22 -8.48 -16.59 -40.80
N ASP A 23 -9.03 -15.93 -41.81
CA ASP A 23 -8.91 -14.47 -41.97
C ASP A 23 -9.97 -13.78 -41.12
N VAL A 24 -9.53 -13.09 -40.06
CA VAL A 24 -10.38 -12.38 -39.11
C VAL A 24 -10.60 -10.89 -39.44
N LYS A 25 -10.02 -10.38 -40.54
CA LYS A 25 -10.04 -8.95 -40.89
C LYS A 25 -11.45 -8.41 -41.16
N SER A 26 -12.38 -9.26 -41.58
CA SER A 26 -13.74 -8.88 -41.94
C SER A 26 -14.78 -9.17 -40.85
N ILE A 27 -14.33 -9.70 -39.70
CA ILE A 27 -15.26 -10.09 -38.61
C ILE A 27 -15.90 -8.83 -37.99
N LYS A 28 -17.22 -8.88 -37.85
CA LYS A 28 -18.00 -7.96 -37.01
C LYS A 28 -18.02 -8.50 -35.58
N VAL A 29 -18.31 -7.58 -34.62
CA VAL A 29 -18.44 -7.96 -33.20
C VAL A 29 -19.53 -9.03 -33.07
N ASP A 30 -19.29 -10.04 -32.29
CA ASP A 30 -20.07 -11.16 -31.79
C ASP A 30 -19.48 -12.52 -32.20
N SER A 31 -20.11 -13.28 -33.07
CA SER A 31 -19.60 -14.56 -33.53
C SER A 31 -19.90 -14.78 -35.01
N GLU A 32 -18.93 -15.27 -35.73
CA GLU A 32 -19.06 -15.56 -37.16
C GLU A 32 -18.39 -16.90 -37.48
N THR A 33 -19.02 -17.68 -38.37
CA THR A 33 -18.43 -18.93 -38.87
C THR A 33 -17.57 -18.61 -40.09
N LEU A 34 -16.28 -18.81 -39.97
CA LEU A 34 -15.32 -18.49 -41.02
C LEU A 34 -14.73 -19.74 -41.66
N PRO A 35 -14.37 -19.70 -42.96
CA PRO A 35 -13.67 -20.78 -43.62
C PRO A 35 -12.27 -20.93 -43.05
N VAL A 36 -11.82 -22.18 -42.92
CA VAL A 36 -10.43 -22.51 -42.55
C VAL A 36 -9.63 -22.61 -43.83
N GLU A 37 -8.70 -21.71 -44.00
CA GLU A 37 -7.73 -21.71 -45.08
C GLU A 37 -6.51 -22.56 -44.72
N ILE A 38 -6.03 -23.36 -45.69
CA ILE A 38 -4.87 -24.23 -45.48
C ILE A 38 -3.75 -23.80 -46.46
N SER A 39 -2.61 -23.50 -45.87
CA SER A 39 -1.36 -23.25 -46.66
C SER A 39 -0.50 -24.51 -46.64
N LEU A 40 -0.17 -24.99 -47.82
CA LEU A 40 0.63 -26.18 -48.02
C LEU A 40 1.88 -25.86 -48.85
N PRO A 41 2.95 -26.66 -48.77
CA PRO A 41 4.09 -26.59 -49.66
C PRO A 41 3.70 -26.85 -51.11
N GLN A 42 4.50 -26.30 -52.04
CA GLN A 42 4.25 -26.43 -53.46
C GLN A 42 4.19 -27.92 -53.91
N GLY A 43 3.15 -28.25 -54.66
CA GLY A 43 2.92 -29.61 -55.16
C GLY A 43 2.24 -30.55 -54.16
N VAL A 44 1.68 -30.04 -53.10
CA VAL A 44 0.81 -30.75 -52.15
C VAL A 44 -0.57 -30.09 -52.17
N ASN A 45 -1.65 -30.92 -52.21
CA ASN A 45 -3.02 -30.47 -52.20
C ASN A 45 -3.77 -31.07 -50.98
N VAL A 46 -4.86 -30.44 -50.56
CA VAL A 46 -5.78 -31.00 -49.60
C VAL A 46 -6.62 -32.04 -50.31
N ALA A 47 -6.59 -33.27 -49.83
CA ALA A 47 -7.43 -34.37 -50.32
C ALA A 47 -8.74 -34.50 -49.48
N ASP A 48 -8.66 -34.18 -48.20
CA ASP A 48 -9.80 -34.25 -47.31
C ASP A 48 -9.58 -33.35 -46.07
N GLN A 49 -10.57 -32.59 -45.66
CA GLN A 49 -10.57 -31.70 -44.52
C GLN A 49 -11.81 -31.93 -43.65
N SER A 50 -11.60 -32.28 -42.39
CA SER A 50 -12.70 -32.58 -41.45
C SER A 50 -13.54 -31.35 -41.09
N ASP A 51 -12.87 -30.20 -40.90
CA ASP A 51 -13.51 -28.97 -40.52
C ASP A 51 -13.20 -27.89 -41.56
N GLU A 52 -14.15 -27.59 -42.40
CA GLU A 52 -14.02 -26.56 -43.45
C GLU A 52 -14.28 -25.15 -42.90
N THR A 53 -14.97 -25.08 -41.76
CA THR A 53 -15.32 -23.80 -41.11
C THR A 53 -15.15 -23.89 -39.61
N ILE A 54 -14.89 -22.78 -38.96
CA ILE A 54 -14.79 -22.64 -37.50
C ILE A 54 -15.59 -21.45 -37.01
N LEU A 55 -16.28 -21.62 -35.87
CA LEU A 55 -16.97 -20.51 -35.20
C LEU A 55 -15.94 -19.67 -34.43
N VAL A 56 -15.75 -18.44 -34.86
CA VAL A 56 -14.87 -17.44 -34.23
C VAL A 56 -15.75 -16.48 -33.43
N LYS A 57 -15.46 -16.37 -32.13
CA LYS A 57 -16.08 -15.38 -31.25
C LYS A 57 -15.12 -14.21 -31.07
N THR A 58 -15.61 -12.99 -31.23
CA THR A 58 -14.85 -11.77 -31.02
C THR A 58 -15.54 -10.84 -30.05
N GLU A 59 -14.77 -10.09 -29.31
CA GLU A 59 -15.28 -9.03 -28.43
C GLU A 59 -14.46 -7.74 -28.68
N THR A 60 -15.09 -6.58 -28.44
CA THR A 60 -14.39 -5.31 -28.45
C THR A 60 -13.43 -5.23 -27.27
N VAL A 61 -12.23 -4.71 -27.55
CA VAL A 61 -11.31 -4.32 -26.49
C VAL A 61 -11.76 -3.00 -25.90
N ASP A 62 -11.95 -2.97 -24.61
CA ASP A 62 -12.35 -1.79 -23.83
C ASP A 62 -11.25 -1.46 -22.80
N THR A 63 -11.36 -0.27 -22.20
CA THR A 63 -10.44 0.19 -21.14
C THR A 63 -11.23 0.73 -19.98
N VAL A 64 -11.03 0.13 -18.80
CA VAL A 64 -11.71 0.50 -17.57
C VAL A 64 -10.68 0.97 -16.55
N LYS A 65 -11.05 1.99 -15.77
CA LYS A 65 -10.24 2.55 -14.70
C LYS A 65 -10.62 1.92 -13.35
N PHE A 66 -9.63 1.42 -12.63
CA PHE A 66 -9.80 0.83 -11.29
C PHE A 66 -8.98 1.60 -10.26
N PRO A 67 -9.57 2.00 -9.12
CA PRO A 67 -8.82 2.53 -7.99
C PRO A 67 -7.93 1.44 -7.38
N ILE A 68 -6.71 1.83 -6.99
CA ILE A 68 -5.78 0.91 -6.35
C ILE A 68 -6.06 0.89 -4.85
N ARG A 69 -6.41 -0.29 -4.32
CA ARG A 69 -6.64 -0.53 -2.89
C ARG A 69 -5.33 -0.89 -2.19
N ILE A 70 -5.20 -0.47 -0.95
CA ILE A 70 -4.08 -0.84 -0.09
C ILE A 70 -4.47 -2.06 0.72
N MET A 71 -3.71 -3.16 0.56
CA MET A 71 -3.83 -4.37 1.36
C MET A 71 -2.71 -4.38 2.39
N LYS A 72 -3.07 -4.14 3.65
CA LYS A 72 -2.12 -4.16 4.77
C LYS A 72 -1.98 -5.58 5.30
N VAL A 73 -0.74 -6.01 5.56
CA VAL A 73 -0.40 -7.34 6.09
C VAL A 73 0.60 -7.17 7.24
N GLY A 74 0.50 -8.05 8.23
CA GLY A 74 1.29 -7.95 9.45
C GLY A 74 0.80 -6.84 10.38
N ASP A 75 1.37 -6.80 11.58
CA ASP A 75 1.05 -5.80 12.60
C ASP A 75 2.08 -4.68 12.58
N LEU A 76 1.62 -3.46 12.74
CA LEU A 76 2.50 -2.29 12.85
C LEU A 76 3.23 -2.33 14.20
N PRO A 77 4.54 -2.00 14.29
CA PRO A 77 5.24 -1.90 15.56
C PRO A 77 4.54 -0.93 16.53
N GLU A 78 4.50 -1.28 17.83
CA GLU A 78 3.76 -0.50 18.85
C GLU A 78 4.20 0.98 18.95
N ASN A 79 5.48 1.22 18.66
CA ASN A 79 6.07 2.56 18.69
C ASN A 79 5.89 3.34 17.38
N VAL A 80 5.16 2.82 16.41
CA VAL A 80 4.93 3.46 15.10
C VAL A 80 3.44 3.74 14.92
N GLU A 81 3.13 4.86 14.26
CA GLU A 81 1.80 5.23 13.79
C GLU A 81 1.91 5.72 12.36
N ILE A 82 1.07 5.23 11.47
CA ILE A 82 1.03 5.72 10.09
C ILE A 82 0.29 7.06 10.08
N ASP A 83 0.97 8.11 9.64
CA ASP A 83 0.42 9.44 9.47
C ASP A 83 -0.30 9.56 8.13
N SER A 84 0.37 9.17 7.04
CA SER A 84 -0.22 9.20 5.71
C SER A 84 0.29 8.07 4.82
N ILE A 85 -0.57 7.68 3.83
CA ILE A 85 -0.16 6.80 2.74
C ILE A 85 -0.58 7.45 1.43
N LYS A 86 0.38 7.62 0.52
CA LYS A 86 0.17 8.19 -0.81
C LYS A 86 0.50 7.16 -1.88
N LEU A 87 -0.34 7.06 -2.89
CA LEU A 87 -0.15 6.18 -4.05
C LEU A 87 0.06 7.01 -5.31
N ASP A 88 0.99 6.61 -6.15
CA ASP A 88 1.20 7.17 -7.47
C ASP A 88 1.54 6.06 -8.50
N PRO A 89 0.62 5.76 -9.43
CA PRO A 89 -0.73 6.33 -9.60
C PRO A 89 -1.73 5.85 -8.53
N LYS A 90 -2.79 6.64 -8.28
CA LYS A 90 -3.92 6.23 -7.41
C LYS A 90 -4.86 5.25 -8.07
N ASP A 91 -4.88 5.26 -9.39
CA ASP A 91 -5.77 4.45 -10.23
C ASP A 91 -4.97 3.82 -11.36
N ILE A 92 -5.41 2.66 -11.81
CA ILE A 92 -4.85 1.96 -12.96
C ILE A 92 -5.90 1.81 -14.06
N LYS A 93 -5.49 1.96 -15.31
CA LYS A 93 -6.29 1.59 -16.48
C LYS A 93 -5.97 0.15 -16.86
N VAL A 94 -6.99 -0.64 -17.08
CA VAL A 94 -6.88 -2.01 -17.55
C VAL A 94 -7.65 -2.16 -18.85
N SER A 95 -7.00 -2.70 -19.87
CA SER A 95 -7.57 -2.92 -21.20
C SER A 95 -7.70 -4.41 -21.47
N GLY A 96 -8.79 -4.80 -22.12
CA GLY A 96 -9.06 -6.19 -22.51
C GLY A 96 -10.47 -6.35 -23.05
N ALA A 97 -10.85 -7.59 -23.42
CA ALA A 97 -12.22 -7.90 -23.80
C ALA A 97 -13.18 -7.67 -22.62
N LYS A 98 -14.38 -7.22 -22.90
CA LYS A 98 -15.37 -6.86 -21.87
C LYS A 98 -15.65 -7.99 -20.88
N THR A 99 -15.70 -9.23 -21.37
CA THR A 99 -15.87 -10.42 -20.52
C THR A 99 -14.75 -10.54 -19.48
N TYR A 100 -13.50 -10.34 -19.88
CA TYR A 100 -12.34 -10.40 -18.96
C TYR A 100 -12.28 -9.19 -18.02
N LEU A 101 -12.62 -7.98 -18.50
CA LEU A 101 -12.71 -6.80 -17.64
C LEU A 101 -13.75 -6.97 -16.52
N ASN A 102 -14.88 -7.63 -16.82
CA ASN A 102 -15.94 -7.92 -15.84
C ASN A 102 -15.52 -8.96 -14.78
N SER A 103 -14.45 -9.71 -15.02
CA SER A 103 -13.89 -10.65 -14.05
C SER A 103 -13.03 -9.96 -12.99
N ILE A 104 -12.65 -8.68 -13.21
CA ILE A 104 -11.84 -7.93 -12.26
C ILE A 104 -12.69 -7.53 -11.07
N ASP A 105 -12.26 -7.91 -9.88
CA ASP A 105 -12.91 -7.55 -8.62
C ASP A 105 -12.34 -6.22 -8.09
N TYR A 106 -11.02 -6.12 -8.01
CA TYR A 106 -10.31 -4.90 -7.65
C TYR A 106 -8.82 -4.94 -8.06
N ALA A 107 -8.19 -3.76 -8.09
CA ALA A 107 -6.74 -3.62 -8.16
C ALA A 107 -6.18 -3.31 -6.77
N SER A 108 -5.00 -3.83 -6.42
CA SER A 108 -4.40 -3.62 -5.10
C SER A 108 -2.88 -3.62 -5.13
N VAL A 109 -2.29 -2.95 -4.11
CA VAL A 109 -0.90 -3.11 -3.69
C VAL A 109 -0.87 -3.69 -2.29
N LYS A 110 0.10 -4.56 -2.00
CA LYS A 110 0.26 -5.21 -0.70
C LYS A 110 1.39 -4.55 0.07
N ILE A 111 1.12 -4.06 1.28
CA ILE A 111 2.07 -3.44 2.18
C ILE A 111 2.25 -4.34 3.40
N ASP A 112 3.48 -4.81 3.64
CA ASP A 112 3.85 -5.46 4.90
C ASP A 112 4.20 -4.37 5.92
N GLN A 113 3.40 -4.27 6.98
CA GLN A 113 3.56 -3.27 8.02
C GLN A 113 4.56 -3.66 9.11
N SER A 114 4.96 -4.94 9.18
CA SER A 114 5.73 -5.49 10.30
C SER A 114 7.11 -4.86 10.47
N ASN A 115 7.66 -4.32 9.38
CA ASN A 115 9.00 -3.73 9.35
C ASN A 115 9.00 -2.21 9.09
N ILE A 116 7.86 -1.55 9.28
CA ILE A 116 7.78 -0.10 9.12
C ILE A 116 8.29 0.56 10.41
N ASP A 117 9.48 1.13 10.36
CA ASP A 117 10.13 1.83 11.48
C ASP A 117 10.43 3.31 11.19
N LYS A 118 10.22 3.75 9.96
CA LYS A 118 10.48 5.10 9.44
C LYS A 118 9.67 5.36 8.18
N ASP A 119 9.75 6.58 7.65
CA ASP A 119 9.17 6.93 6.35
C ASP A 119 9.69 6.01 5.24
N ILE A 120 8.78 5.54 4.40
CA ILE A 120 9.05 4.56 3.34
C ILE A 120 8.63 5.10 1.99
N ASN A 121 9.44 4.80 0.97
CA ASN A 121 9.15 5.06 -0.42
C ASN A 121 9.48 3.79 -1.21
N LEU A 122 8.45 3.07 -1.67
CA LEU A 122 8.57 1.78 -2.32
C LEU A 122 7.81 1.76 -3.66
N ASP A 123 8.38 1.06 -4.65
CA ASP A 123 7.65 0.65 -5.84
C ASP A 123 7.09 -0.76 -5.64
N LEU A 124 5.77 -0.87 -5.54
CA LEU A 124 5.09 -2.14 -5.28
C LEU A 124 4.31 -2.59 -6.51
N PRO A 125 4.30 -3.91 -6.80
CA PRO A 125 3.54 -4.46 -7.91
C PRO A 125 2.03 -4.26 -7.71
N ILE A 126 1.35 -3.86 -8.80
CA ILE A 126 -0.11 -3.77 -8.83
C ILE A 126 -0.67 -5.14 -9.18
N ASN A 127 -1.47 -5.69 -8.25
CA ASN A 127 -2.14 -6.96 -8.41
C ASN A 127 -3.62 -6.75 -8.76
N LEU A 128 -4.11 -7.50 -9.76
CA LEU A 128 -5.54 -7.59 -10.06
C LEU A 128 -6.11 -8.82 -9.33
N SER A 129 -7.15 -8.60 -8.55
CA SER A 129 -7.98 -9.68 -8.02
C SER A 129 -9.02 -10.03 -9.07
N LEU A 130 -9.02 -11.27 -9.53
CA LEU A 130 -9.87 -11.75 -10.59
C LEU A 130 -10.80 -12.85 -10.05
N LYS A 131 -12.04 -12.88 -10.52
CA LYS A 131 -12.99 -13.99 -10.27
C LYS A 131 -12.60 -15.24 -11.05
N ASP A 132 -11.91 -15.05 -12.19
CA ASP A 132 -11.37 -16.09 -13.04
C ASP A 132 -9.93 -15.73 -13.42
N ASP A 133 -8.98 -16.50 -12.91
CA ASP A 133 -7.55 -16.25 -13.14
C ASP A 133 -7.12 -16.48 -14.61
N THR A 134 -7.88 -17.22 -15.39
CA THR A 134 -7.60 -17.41 -16.84
C THR A 134 -7.65 -16.10 -17.61
N ALA A 135 -8.42 -15.12 -17.14
CA ALA A 135 -8.54 -13.80 -17.72
C ALA A 135 -7.22 -12.98 -17.67
N ARG A 136 -6.31 -13.30 -16.75
CA ARG A 136 -5.09 -12.51 -16.46
C ARG A 136 -4.21 -12.28 -17.69
N SER A 137 -4.03 -13.32 -18.52
CA SER A 137 -3.19 -13.25 -19.73
C SER A 137 -3.79 -12.41 -20.85
N TYR A 138 -5.06 -12.05 -20.76
CA TYR A 138 -5.81 -11.26 -21.74
C TYR A 138 -6.04 -9.82 -21.31
N LEU A 139 -5.53 -9.45 -20.14
CA LEU A 139 -5.65 -8.11 -19.59
C LEU A 139 -4.31 -7.39 -19.64
N THR A 140 -4.34 -6.13 -20.08
CA THR A 140 -3.16 -5.25 -20.12
C THR A 140 -3.34 -4.11 -19.15
N LYS A 141 -2.37 -3.94 -18.24
CA LYS A 141 -2.32 -2.85 -17.27
C LYS A 141 -1.57 -1.65 -17.82
N SER A 142 -2.00 -0.42 -17.52
CA SER A 142 -1.28 0.81 -17.88
C SER A 142 0.02 1.00 -17.08
N SER A 143 0.17 0.33 -15.94
CA SER A 143 1.40 0.28 -15.14
C SER A 143 1.48 -1.05 -14.40
N GLU A 144 2.68 -1.61 -14.27
CA GLU A 144 2.91 -2.84 -13.52
C GLU A 144 3.14 -2.57 -12.04
N SER A 145 3.59 -1.37 -11.68
CA SER A 145 3.88 -0.97 -10.31
C SER A 145 3.25 0.37 -9.93
N CYS A 146 3.15 0.58 -8.64
CA CYS A 146 2.69 1.81 -8.01
C CYS A 146 3.73 2.25 -6.97
N LYS A 147 4.10 3.51 -7.01
CA LYS A 147 4.91 4.15 -5.97
C LYS A 147 4.06 4.38 -4.73
N VAL A 148 4.51 3.84 -3.61
CA VAL A 148 3.85 3.95 -2.31
C VAL A 148 4.74 4.76 -1.38
N ILE A 149 4.24 5.89 -0.90
CA ILE A 149 4.91 6.74 0.08
C ILE A 149 4.13 6.62 1.38
N ILE A 150 4.81 6.21 2.45
CA ILE A 150 4.24 6.07 3.78
C ILE A 150 5.00 7.01 4.70
N ASP A 151 4.29 8.00 5.25
CA ASP A 151 4.81 8.90 6.28
C ASP A 151 4.39 8.34 7.64
N VAL A 152 5.32 8.29 8.60
CA VAL A 152 5.07 7.74 9.94
C VAL A 152 5.37 8.72 11.06
N LEU A 153 4.69 8.52 12.19
CA LEU A 153 5.02 9.16 13.46
C LEU A 153 5.57 8.10 14.41
N LEU A 154 6.69 8.40 15.05
CA LEU A 154 7.24 7.54 16.10
C LEU A 154 6.69 7.94 17.46
N LYS A 155 6.49 6.93 18.30
CA LYS A 155 6.07 7.08 19.70
C LYS A 155 7.23 6.77 20.63
N LYS A 156 7.41 7.58 21.67
CA LYS A 156 8.45 7.41 22.67
C LYS A 156 7.98 7.83 24.04
N ASP A 157 8.32 7.06 25.06
CA ASP A 157 8.16 7.46 26.44
C ASP A 157 9.30 8.39 26.85
N VAL A 158 8.96 9.53 27.42
CA VAL A 158 9.90 10.55 27.87
C VAL A 158 9.59 10.98 29.29
N GLU A 159 10.63 11.36 30.05
CA GLU A 159 10.49 11.88 31.41
C GLU A 159 9.92 13.29 31.41
N ILE A 160 9.11 13.60 32.43
CA ILE A 160 8.64 14.95 32.69
C ILE A 160 9.66 15.66 33.62
N LYS A 161 10.15 16.84 33.19
CA LYS A 161 11.00 17.69 34.01
C LYS A 161 10.25 18.94 34.49
N PRO A 162 10.29 19.23 35.78
CA PRO A 162 9.62 20.40 36.33
C PRO A 162 10.37 21.68 35.97
N VAL A 163 9.63 22.73 35.65
CA VAL A 163 10.09 24.09 35.62
C VAL A 163 9.38 24.84 36.73
N VAL A 164 10.11 25.32 37.75
CA VAL A 164 9.53 26.01 38.91
C VAL A 164 9.93 27.49 38.93
N THR A 165 9.02 28.32 39.41
CA THR A 165 9.23 29.77 39.53
C THR A 165 8.69 30.28 40.86
N ASN A 166 9.12 31.49 41.29
CA ASN A 166 8.64 32.18 42.47
C ASN A 166 8.75 31.32 43.75
N ILE A 167 9.94 30.72 44.00
CA ILE A 167 10.20 29.98 45.23
C ILE A 167 10.09 30.96 46.40
N PRO A 168 9.30 30.64 47.45
CA PRO A 168 9.15 31.54 48.60
C PRO A 168 10.45 31.76 49.33
N ASP A 169 10.65 32.99 49.86
CA ASP A 169 11.88 33.36 50.57
C ASP A 169 12.14 32.40 51.76
N GLY A 170 13.39 32.00 51.90
CA GLY A 170 13.84 31.07 52.95
C GLY A 170 13.49 29.59 52.73
N LEU A 171 12.83 29.25 51.63
CA LEU A 171 12.54 27.87 51.29
C LEU A 171 13.34 27.43 50.04
N LYS A 172 13.57 26.13 49.95
CA LYS A 172 14.23 25.47 48.80
C LYS A 172 13.38 24.31 48.33
N VAL A 173 13.43 24.01 47.03
CA VAL A 173 12.77 22.81 46.46
C VAL A 173 13.62 21.63 46.78
N LYS A 174 13.11 20.72 47.63
CA LYS A 174 13.75 19.46 47.97
C LYS A 174 13.52 18.42 46.90
N LYS A 175 12.27 18.30 46.42
CA LYS A 175 11.85 17.28 45.48
C LYS A 175 10.58 17.70 44.75
N VAL A 176 10.49 17.31 43.48
CA VAL A 176 9.25 17.37 42.71
C VAL A 176 8.96 15.96 42.18
N THR A 177 7.75 15.46 42.41
CA THR A 177 7.28 14.19 41.89
C THR A 177 5.98 14.39 41.15
N PHE A 178 5.78 13.60 40.08
CA PHE A 178 4.55 13.67 39.29
C PHE A 178 3.69 12.43 39.51
N SER A 179 2.39 12.59 39.43
CA SER A 179 1.42 11.45 39.44
C SER A 179 1.71 10.44 38.31
N ARG A 180 2.35 10.93 37.23
CA ARG A 180 2.86 10.14 36.12
C ARG A 180 4.24 10.69 35.76
N PRO A 181 5.35 9.96 36.03
CA PRO A 181 6.70 10.47 35.82
C PRO A 181 7.12 10.52 34.34
N THR A 182 6.44 9.73 33.49
CA THR A 182 6.69 9.67 32.04
C THR A 182 5.40 9.90 31.24
N VAL A 183 5.55 10.42 30.03
CA VAL A 183 4.47 10.53 29.06
C VAL A 183 4.92 10.00 27.72
N LYS A 184 3.97 9.43 26.99
CA LYS A 184 4.22 8.96 25.63
C LYS A 184 3.95 10.11 24.65
N ILE A 185 4.99 10.53 23.95
CA ILE A 185 4.94 11.55 22.91
C ILE A 185 4.98 10.92 21.53
N LYS A 186 4.47 11.59 20.50
CA LYS A 186 4.61 11.20 19.11
C LYS A 186 4.97 12.39 18.22
N GLY A 187 5.70 12.10 17.15
CA GLY A 187 6.17 13.07 16.16
C GLY A 187 7.05 12.42 15.10
N GLN A 188 7.63 13.22 14.22
CA GLN A 188 8.58 12.74 13.21
C GLN A 188 9.85 12.19 13.85
N ASP A 189 10.51 11.25 13.17
CA ASP A 189 11.64 10.47 13.71
C ASP A 189 12.79 11.32 14.24
N ASP A 190 13.26 12.30 13.47
CA ASP A 190 14.34 13.23 13.84
C ASP A 190 14.02 14.05 15.08
N ILE A 191 12.76 14.49 15.18
CA ILE A 191 12.25 15.30 16.30
C ILE A 191 12.14 14.42 17.56
N ILE A 192 11.52 13.25 17.46
CA ILE A 192 11.33 12.36 18.62
C ILE A 192 12.66 11.86 19.17
N LYS A 193 13.63 11.55 18.31
CA LYS A 193 14.97 11.10 18.72
C LYS A 193 15.73 12.19 19.48
N SER A 194 15.58 13.44 19.13
CA SER A 194 16.24 14.57 19.78
C SER A 194 15.71 14.90 21.18
N HIS A 195 14.49 14.43 21.50
CA HIS A 195 13.86 14.73 22.79
C HIS A 195 13.96 13.56 23.75
N SER A 196 14.66 13.73 24.87
CA SER A 196 14.76 12.74 25.97
C SER A 196 13.82 13.05 27.13
N ASN A 197 13.31 14.26 27.20
CA ASN A 197 12.38 14.71 28.24
C ASN A 197 11.46 15.81 27.70
N ILE A 198 10.38 16.07 28.41
CA ILE A 198 9.44 17.16 28.19
C ILE A 198 9.35 17.98 29.49
N THR A 199 9.35 19.29 29.39
CA THR A 199 9.23 20.18 30.52
C THR A 199 7.75 20.49 30.83
N THR A 200 7.48 20.87 32.07
CA THR A 200 6.20 21.51 32.41
C THR A 200 6.23 22.97 32.00
N LYS A 201 5.07 23.58 31.78
CA LYS A 201 4.95 25.02 31.90
C LYS A 201 5.37 25.43 33.31
N ALA A 202 5.79 26.71 33.49
CA ALA A 202 6.25 27.17 34.79
C ALA A 202 5.22 26.92 35.91
N ILE A 203 5.64 26.18 36.93
CA ILE A 203 4.88 25.92 38.14
C ILE A 203 5.18 27.08 39.08
N ASP A 204 4.19 27.92 39.31
CA ASP A 204 4.33 29.09 40.23
C ASP A 204 4.19 28.60 41.68
N LEU A 205 5.27 28.71 42.44
CA LEU A 205 5.34 28.31 43.85
C LEU A 205 4.95 29.42 44.81
N LYS A 206 4.49 30.57 44.31
CA LYS A 206 4.04 31.69 45.15
C LYS A 206 2.95 31.26 46.12
N GLY A 207 3.18 31.39 47.42
CA GLY A 207 2.24 31.02 48.48
C GLY A 207 2.28 29.54 48.89
N PHE A 208 3.20 28.73 48.32
CA PHE A 208 3.46 27.38 48.83
C PHE A 208 4.14 27.46 50.20
N LYS A 209 3.87 26.42 51.02
CA LYS A 209 4.38 26.32 52.38
C LYS A 209 5.46 25.24 52.47
N GLU A 210 6.24 25.31 53.57
CA GLU A 210 7.17 24.23 53.92
C GLU A 210 6.38 22.89 53.98
N GLY A 211 6.97 21.80 53.46
CA GLY A 211 6.35 20.48 53.33
C GLY A 211 5.81 20.19 51.94
N GLU A 212 4.82 19.34 51.84
CA GLU A 212 4.26 18.86 50.58
C GLU A 212 3.15 19.79 50.06
N ASN A 213 3.24 20.17 48.80
CA ASN A 213 2.25 20.95 48.10
C ASN A 213 1.90 20.25 46.78
N THR A 214 0.62 20.10 46.48
CA THR A 214 0.15 19.44 45.23
C THR A 214 -0.48 20.47 44.32
N VAL A 215 -0.12 20.42 43.03
CA VAL A 215 -0.63 21.32 42.00
C VAL A 215 -0.79 20.60 40.66
N ASP A 216 -1.79 21.01 39.91
CA ASP A 216 -1.97 20.54 38.53
C ASP A 216 -0.94 21.19 37.62
N VAL A 217 -0.38 20.40 36.72
CA VAL A 217 0.64 20.88 35.77
C VAL A 217 0.22 20.66 34.34
N THR A 218 0.66 21.55 33.48
CA THR A 218 0.52 21.46 32.03
C THR A 218 1.91 21.26 31.44
N LEU A 219 2.00 20.38 30.45
CA LEU A 219 3.25 20.15 29.72
C LEU A 219 3.50 21.28 28.71
N ASP A 220 4.76 21.60 28.52
CA ASP A 220 5.22 22.51 27.48
C ASP A 220 5.73 21.69 26.29
N LEU A 221 4.83 21.43 25.35
CA LEU A 221 5.12 20.58 24.20
C LEU A 221 5.66 21.42 23.05
N PRO A 222 6.80 21.06 22.45
CA PRO A 222 7.26 21.65 21.18
C PRO A 222 6.20 21.52 20.08
N GLN A 223 6.17 22.46 19.15
CA GLN A 223 5.12 22.58 18.12
C GLN A 223 4.93 21.32 17.25
N SER A 224 5.98 20.52 17.08
CA SER A 224 5.95 19.31 16.24
C SER A 224 5.77 18.01 17.05
N ILE A 225 5.48 18.11 18.35
CA ILE A 225 5.28 16.98 19.26
C ILE A 225 3.87 17.02 19.81
N VAL A 226 3.20 15.88 19.79
CA VAL A 226 1.89 15.71 20.44
C VAL A 226 1.93 14.54 21.41
N LEU A 227 1.03 14.54 22.39
CA LEU A 227 0.86 13.39 23.27
C LEU A 227 0.21 12.24 22.51
N ALA A 228 0.75 11.04 22.65
CA ALA A 228 0.10 9.84 22.13
C ALA A 228 -1.17 9.53 22.92
N GLU A 229 -2.05 8.72 22.32
CA GLU A 229 -3.28 8.27 22.98
C GLU A 229 -2.99 7.65 24.35
N GLY A 230 -3.87 7.91 25.33
CA GLY A 230 -3.71 7.49 26.72
C GLY A 230 -2.78 8.37 27.56
N SER A 231 -2.07 9.34 26.97
CA SER A 231 -1.19 10.28 27.68
C SER A 231 -1.83 11.65 27.97
N ASN A 232 -3.07 11.87 27.52
CA ASN A 232 -3.80 13.15 27.64
C ASN A 232 -4.48 13.37 29.02
N GLY A 233 -4.14 12.56 30.02
CA GLY A 233 -4.72 12.68 31.35
C GLY A 233 -4.14 13.85 32.16
N ARG A 234 -4.91 14.29 33.17
CA ARG A 234 -4.47 15.28 34.16
C ARG A 234 -3.21 14.78 34.86
N ILE A 235 -2.20 15.66 34.96
CA ILE A 235 -0.94 15.40 35.66
C ILE A 235 -0.86 16.33 36.86
N THR A 236 -0.58 15.79 38.02
CA THR A 236 -0.33 16.56 39.23
C THR A 236 1.13 16.47 39.61
N ALA A 237 1.69 17.55 40.11
CA ALA A 237 3.01 17.61 40.73
C ALA A 237 2.88 17.76 42.24
N THR A 238 3.61 16.94 42.99
CA THR A 238 3.85 17.12 44.41
C THR A 238 5.21 17.76 44.60
N VAL A 239 5.22 18.99 45.07
CA VAL A 239 6.44 19.78 45.34
C VAL A 239 6.71 19.79 46.82
N VAL A 240 7.87 19.30 47.24
CA VAL A 240 8.33 19.32 48.64
C VAL A 240 9.27 20.50 48.82
N LEU A 241 8.90 21.41 49.75
CA LEU A 241 9.73 22.56 50.12
C LEU A 241 10.31 22.33 51.53
N GLU A 242 11.59 22.71 51.69
CA GLU A 242 12.29 22.73 53.00
C GLU A 242 13.07 24.04 53.19
N LYS A 243 13.42 24.36 54.43
CA LYS A 243 14.25 25.53 54.76
C LYS A 243 15.67 25.38 54.26
#